data_f2ffc4116015585b85ed2ae672d303c2
#
_entry.id   f2ffc4116015585b85ed2ae672d303c2
#
_cell.length_a   1.000
_cell.length_b   1.000
_cell.length_c   1.000
_cell.angle_alpha   90.00
_cell.angle_beta   90.00
_cell.angle_gamma   90.00
#
_symmetry.space_group_name_H-M   'P 1'
#
loop_
_entity.id
_entity.type
_entity.pdbx_description
1 polymer ?
#
loop_
_entity_poly.entity_id
_entity_poly.type
_entity_poly.pdbx_seq_one_letter_code
_entity_poly.pdbx_strand_id
1 'polypeptide(L)'
;MTVIARDTPVVASRTQLSTALGDEVVILGLNDEVYYGLDGAGARMWNLLQTPRTIGELADLLSAEFEVTRERLESDLQALLDSLLEKGLVALADPSGA
;
A
#
# COMPACT_ATOMS: atom_id res chain seq x y z
N MET A 1 -8.46 -9.67 13.50
CA MET A 1 -8.47 -8.91 12.23
C MET A 1 -7.93 -7.51 12.47
N THR A 2 -6.92 -7.12 11.72
CA THR A 2 -6.31 -5.80 11.89
C THR A 2 -6.89 -4.84 10.85
N VAL A 3 -7.35 -3.70 11.32
CA VAL A 3 -7.83 -2.64 10.44
C VAL A 3 -6.88 -1.46 10.56
N ILE A 4 -6.34 -1.04 9.42
CA ILE A 4 -5.41 0.08 9.40
C ILE A 4 -6.21 1.37 9.58
N ALA A 5 -5.89 2.13 10.61
CA ALA A 5 -6.55 3.42 10.83
C ALA A 5 -6.09 4.42 9.76
N ARG A 6 -6.99 5.33 9.41
CA ARG A 6 -6.77 6.29 8.33
C ARG A 6 -5.49 7.12 8.48
N ASP A 7 -5.12 7.47 9.70
CA ASP A 7 -3.95 8.30 9.98
C ASP A 7 -2.79 7.52 10.57
N THR A 8 -2.82 6.19 10.47
CA THR A 8 -1.68 5.36 10.85
C THR A 8 -0.74 5.22 9.65
N PRO A 9 0.53 5.61 9.78
CA PRO A 9 1.47 5.46 8.66
C PRO A 9 1.71 4.00 8.30
N VAL A 10 1.78 3.72 7.02
CA VAL A 10 2.03 2.39 6.47
C VAL A 10 3.23 2.49 5.54
N VAL A 11 4.04 1.46 5.50
CA VAL A 11 5.23 1.42 4.66
C VAL A 11 5.41 0.02 4.08
N ALA A 12 6.04 -0.07 2.91
CA ALA A 12 6.36 -1.36 2.30
C ALA A 12 7.27 -2.14 3.23
N SER A 13 6.98 -3.43 3.40
CA SER A 13 7.77 -4.30 4.27
C SER A 13 9.18 -4.50 3.70
N ARG A 14 10.13 -4.79 4.56
CA ARG A 14 11.48 -5.13 4.14
C ARG A 14 11.62 -6.61 3.77
N THR A 15 10.63 -7.42 4.12
CA THR A 15 10.64 -8.86 3.84
C THR A 15 9.91 -9.16 2.54
N GLN A 16 10.19 -8.39 1.51
CA GLN A 16 9.59 -8.58 0.19
C GLN A 16 10.56 -8.09 -0.89
N LEU A 17 10.37 -8.60 -2.09
CA LEU A 17 10.99 -8.08 -3.30
C LEU A 17 9.87 -7.58 -4.20
N SER A 18 10.07 -6.42 -4.81
CA SER A 18 9.10 -5.93 -5.78
C SER A 18 9.83 -5.47 -7.04
N THR A 19 9.15 -5.60 -8.16
CA THR A 19 9.68 -5.17 -9.45
C THR A 19 8.57 -4.51 -10.26
N ALA A 20 8.92 -3.45 -10.95
CA ALA A 20 7.98 -2.76 -11.83
C ALA A 20 8.08 -3.33 -13.23
N LEU A 21 6.94 -3.66 -13.82
CA LEU A 21 6.83 -4.18 -15.19
C LEU A 21 5.84 -3.28 -15.94
N GLY A 22 6.35 -2.18 -16.51
CA GLY A 22 5.48 -1.20 -17.13
C GLY A 22 4.61 -0.53 -16.07
N ASP A 23 3.29 -0.64 -16.21
CA ASP A 23 2.34 -0.07 -15.27
C ASP A 23 1.97 -1.01 -14.13
N GLU A 24 2.62 -2.16 -14.08
CA GLU A 24 2.34 -3.17 -13.05
C GLU A 24 3.49 -3.25 -12.05
N VAL A 25 3.15 -3.69 -10.84
CA VAL A 25 4.14 -4.00 -9.81
C VAL A 25 3.88 -5.43 -9.36
N VAL A 26 4.93 -6.23 -9.31
CA VAL A 26 4.87 -7.59 -8.80
C VAL A 26 5.62 -7.62 -7.47
N ILE A 27 4.97 -8.11 -6.43
CA ILE A 27 5.53 -8.18 -5.10
C ILE A 27 5.65 -9.64 -4.70
N LEU A 28 6.82 -10.03 -4.21
CA LEU A 28 7.07 -11.38 -3.72
C LEU A 28 7.47 -11.30 -2.25
N GLY A 29 6.70 -11.94 -1.39
CA GLY A 29 7.05 -12.05 0.02
C GLY A 29 8.17 -13.07 0.20
N LEU A 30 9.23 -12.69 0.89
CA LEU A 30 10.42 -13.54 1.01
C LEU A 30 10.23 -14.70 1.98
N ASN A 31 9.35 -14.54 2.96
CA ASN A 31 9.16 -15.56 3.98
C ASN A 31 8.10 -16.61 3.61
N ASP A 32 7.03 -16.18 2.95
CA ASP A 32 5.87 -17.02 2.70
C ASP A 32 5.69 -17.40 1.23
N GLU A 33 6.60 -16.94 0.38
CA GLU A 33 6.50 -17.14 -1.06
C GLU A 33 5.16 -16.63 -1.63
N VAL A 34 4.60 -15.61 -0.98
CA VAL A 34 3.35 -14.99 -1.42
C VAL A 34 3.64 -14.06 -2.60
N TYR A 35 2.84 -14.21 -3.63
CA TYR A 35 2.97 -13.43 -4.86
C TYR A 35 1.77 -12.49 -4.97
N TYR A 36 2.00 -11.25 -5.32
CA TYR A 36 0.92 -10.27 -5.44
C TYR A 36 1.21 -9.32 -6.60
N GLY A 37 0.24 -9.19 -7.49
CA GLY A 37 0.34 -8.26 -8.62
C GLY A 37 -0.54 -7.05 -8.41
N LEU A 38 -0.01 -5.86 -8.68
CA LEU A 38 -0.74 -4.60 -8.59
C LEU A 38 -0.62 -3.86 -9.90
N ASP A 39 -1.68 -3.14 -10.28
CA ASP A 39 -1.65 -2.29 -11.46
C ASP A 39 -2.41 -0.99 -11.17
N GLY A 40 -2.31 -0.04 -12.09
CA GLY A 40 -3.03 1.23 -11.99
C GLY A 40 -2.76 1.95 -10.68
N ALA A 41 -3.84 2.34 -9.98
CA ALA A 41 -3.74 3.06 -8.72
C ALA A 41 -3.03 2.23 -7.65
N GLY A 42 -3.22 0.90 -7.66
CA GLY A 42 -2.54 0.02 -6.72
C GLY A 42 -1.04 0.03 -6.89
N ALA A 43 -0.56 -0.02 -8.13
CA ALA A 43 0.88 0.05 -8.41
C ALA A 43 1.45 1.41 -8.01
N ARG A 44 0.72 2.48 -8.27
CA ARG A 44 1.15 3.83 -7.89
C ARG A 44 1.21 3.97 -6.36
N MET A 45 0.20 3.42 -5.68
CA MET A 45 0.19 3.36 -4.22
C MET A 45 1.44 2.66 -3.70
N TRP A 46 1.79 1.51 -4.27
CA TRP A 46 2.96 0.75 -3.85
C TRP A 46 4.24 1.57 -3.95
N ASN A 47 4.39 2.33 -5.05
CA ASN A 47 5.57 3.18 -5.20
C ASN A 47 5.62 4.28 -4.14
N LEU A 48 4.47 4.81 -3.73
CA LEU A 48 4.40 5.83 -2.69
C LEU A 48 4.72 5.25 -1.32
N LEU A 49 4.47 3.96 -1.11
CA LEU A 49 4.71 3.28 0.17
C LEU A 49 6.17 2.93 0.43
N GLN A 50 7.07 3.30 -0.46
CA GLN A 50 8.50 3.14 -0.19
C GLN A 50 8.95 4.07 0.95
N THR A 51 8.14 5.08 1.27
CA THR A 51 8.27 5.87 2.48
C THR A 51 6.95 5.78 3.25
N PRO A 52 6.95 5.95 4.59
CA PRO A 52 5.71 5.84 5.37
C PRO A 52 4.67 6.87 4.94
N ARG A 53 3.43 6.42 4.76
CA ARG A 53 2.31 7.27 4.36
C ARG A 53 1.02 6.76 4.98
N THR A 54 0.10 7.66 5.24
CA THR A 54 -1.23 7.31 5.75
C THR A 54 -2.20 7.08 4.60
N ILE A 55 -3.31 6.39 4.87
CA ILE A 55 -4.36 6.20 3.86
C ILE A 55 -4.90 7.55 3.40
N GLY A 56 -5.03 8.51 4.32
CA GLY A 56 -5.48 9.85 3.98
C GLY A 56 -4.57 10.53 2.98
N GLU A 57 -3.25 10.44 3.19
CA GLU A 57 -2.28 11.00 2.26
C GLU A 57 -2.32 10.31 0.90
N LEU A 58 -2.42 8.98 0.91
CA LEU A 58 -2.51 8.21 -0.34
C LEU A 58 -3.75 8.59 -1.12
N ALA A 59 -4.88 8.75 -0.43
CA ALA A 59 -6.13 9.15 -1.09
C ALA A 59 -6.02 10.54 -1.70
N ASP A 60 -5.38 11.48 -1.02
CA ASP A 60 -5.16 12.83 -1.54
C ASP A 60 -4.31 12.80 -2.81
N LEU A 61 -3.21 12.06 -2.78
CA LEU A 61 -2.30 12.01 -3.91
C LEU A 61 -2.91 11.27 -5.10
N LEU A 62 -3.56 10.14 -4.85
CA LEU A 62 -4.10 9.32 -5.91
C LEU A 62 -5.37 9.88 -6.52
N SER A 63 -6.20 10.56 -5.74
CA SER A 63 -7.40 11.18 -6.28
C SER A 63 -7.07 12.32 -7.24
N ALA A 64 -5.89 12.93 -7.10
CA ALA A 64 -5.43 13.94 -8.04
C ALA A 64 -4.94 13.34 -9.35
N GLU A 65 -4.47 12.09 -9.32
CA GLU A 65 -3.95 11.40 -10.51
C GLU A 65 -5.02 10.58 -11.25
N PHE A 66 -5.99 10.05 -10.53
CA PHE A 66 -7.01 9.16 -11.09
C PHE A 66 -8.40 9.77 -10.89
N GLU A 67 -9.28 9.57 -11.86
CA GLU A 67 -10.63 10.11 -11.80
C GLU A 67 -11.54 9.25 -10.93
N VAL A 68 -11.24 9.19 -9.63
CA VAL A 68 -11.99 8.42 -8.65
C VAL A 68 -12.23 9.33 -7.45
N THR A 69 -13.42 9.24 -6.84
CA THR A 69 -13.69 10.04 -5.66
C THR A 69 -12.76 9.61 -4.52
N ARG A 70 -12.44 10.57 -3.68
CA ARG A 70 -11.56 10.32 -2.54
C ARG A 70 -12.12 9.25 -1.61
N GLU A 71 -13.44 9.30 -1.38
CA GLU A 71 -14.11 8.34 -0.51
C GLU A 71 -14.00 6.91 -1.02
N ARG A 72 -14.17 6.73 -2.33
CA ARG A 72 -14.02 5.41 -2.93
C ARG A 72 -12.59 4.92 -2.87
N LEU A 73 -11.64 5.83 -3.12
CA LEU A 73 -10.22 5.50 -3.01
C LEU A 73 -9.86 5.07 -1.60
N GLU A 74 -10.32 5.79 -0.58
CA GLU A 74 -10.04 5.41 0.80
C GLU A 74 -10.55 4.01 1.11
N SER A 75 -11.75 3.70 0.65
CA SER A 75 -12.35 2.37 0.85
C SER A 75 -11.53 1.29 0.15
N ASP A 76 -11.17 1.52 -1.10
CA ASP A 76 -10.40 0.55 -1.88
C ASP A 76 -8.98 0.38 -1.31
N LEU A 77 -8.34 1.47 -0.91
CA LEU A 77 -7.01 1.42 -0.32
C LEU A 77 -7.04 0.69 1.02
N GLN A 78 -8.06 0.94 1.83
CA GLN A 78 -8.22 0.28 3.11
C GLN A 78 -8.26 -1.24 2.93
N ALA A 79 -9.10 -1.71 2.01
CA ALA A 79 -9.23 -3.15 1.75
C ALA A 79 -7.93 -3.74 1.22
N LEU A 80 -7.28 -3.05 0.31
CA LEU A 80 -6.02 -3.52 -0.28
C LEU A 80 -4.91 -3.56 0.76
N LEU A 81 -4.76 -2.50 1.53
CA LEU A 81 -3.70 -2.43 2.54
C LEU A 81 -3.91 -3.42 3.67
N ASP A 82 -5.16 -3.64 4.08
CA ASP A 82 -5.46 -4.67 5.08
C ASP A 82 -5.03 -6.05 4.58
N SER A 83 -5.29 -6.34 3.31
CA SER A 83 -4.88 -7.59 2.70
C SER A 83 -3.36 -7.72 2.63
N LEU A 84 -2.68 -6.65 2.22
CA LEU A 84 -1.21 -6.66 2.16
C LEU A 84 -0.58 -6.79 3.54
N LEU A 85 -1.20 -6.17 4.54
CA LEU A 85 -0.71 -6.28 5.91
C LEU A 85 -0.81 -7.73 6.43
N GLU A 86 -1.93 -8.40 6.14
CA GLU A 86 -2.10 -9.80 6.53
C GLU A 86 -1.04 -10.68 5.89
N LYS A 87 -0.61 -10.35 4.68
CA LYS A 87 0.41 -11.12 3.96
C LYS A 87 1.83 -10.71 4.32
N GLY A 88 1.98 -9.71 5.18
CA GLY A 88 3.31 -9.24 5.59
C GLY A 88 4.05 -8.44 4.54
N LEU A 89 3.35 -7.96 3.52
CA LEU A 89 3.98 -7.19 2.44
C LEU A 89 4.05 -5.70 2.74
N VAL A 90 3.23 -5.21 3.66
CA VAL A 90 3.35 -3.87 4.22
C VAL A 90 3.40 -3.98 5.74
N ALA A 91 3.83 -2.93 6.39
CA ALA A 91 3.93 -2.87 7.84
C ALA A 91 3.42 -1.52 8.32
N LEU A 92 2.96 -1.47 9.57
CA LEU A 92 2.60 -0.21 10.19
C LEU A 92 3.89 0.47 10.63
N ALA A 93 4.05 1.72 10.25
CA ALA A 93 5.21 2.50 10.66
C ALA A 93 4.93 3.14 12.01
N ASP A 94 5.98 3.27 12.83
CA ASP A 94 5.85 3.93 14.12
C ASP A 94 5.75 5.43 13.88
N PRO A 95 4.63 6.06 14.24
CA PRO A 95 4.45 7.49 14.05
C PRO A 95 5.41 8.35 14.88
N SER A 96 6.04 7.78 15.89
CA SER A 96 7.02 8.52 16.69
C SER A 96 8.37 8.63 15.99
N GLY A 97 8.54 7.96 14.88
CA GLY A 97 9.79 8.00 14.13
C GLY A 97 10.89 7.15 14.72
N ALA A 98 10.55 6.31 15.63
CA ALA A 98 11.52 5.44 16.27
C ALA A 98 11.84 4.24 15.37
#